data_6ce578115d1dd5bfa3b190c0e5719a30
#
_entry.id   6ce578115d1dd5bfa3b190c0e5719a30
#
_cell.length_a   1.000
_cell.length_b   1.000
_cell.length_c   1.000
_cell.angle_alpha   90.00
_cell.angle_beta   90.00
_cell.angle_gamma   90.00
#
_symmetry.space_group_name_H-M   'P 1'
#
loop_
_entity.id
_entity.type
_entity.pdbx_description
1 polymer ?
#
loop_
_entity_poly.entity_id
_entity_poly.type
_entity_poly.pdbx_seq_one_letter_code
_entity_poly.pdbx_strand_id
1 'polypeptide(L)'
;MMEQLYSAYLDVLDGMSGDMDKLADLCREQCAAVRRDDLVGLDDVMKREQVVGLSLRGREQKRQKLSLQLGLDGTRLAALPRTVPKSLLPRAQESVERLRRSYDSYQNAAQVARHTLEINLHEIEKIIAAHGIDPARSAGPAGDAPAGPPSNMKTDFRA
;
A
#
# COMPACT_ATOMS: atom_id res chain seq x y z
N MET A 1 1.07 -20.81 24.59
CA MET A 1 0.47 -19.47 24.53
C MET A 1 1.28 -18.48 23.72
N MET A 2 2.55 -18.29 24.04
CA MET A 2 3.41 -17.35 23.26
C MET A 2 3.58 -17.78 21.81
N GLU A 3 3.77 -19.05 21.55
CA GLU A 3 3.89 -19.59 20.19
C GLU A 3 2.65 -19.30 19.33
N GLN A 4 1.46 -19.40 19.91
CA GLN A 4 0.21 -19.08 19.22
C GLN A 4 0.11 -17.60 18.88
N LEU A 5 0.54 -16.72 19.78
CA LEU A 5 0.57 -15.27 19.53
C LEU A 5 1.55 -14.90 18.41
N TYR A 6 2.72 -15.52 18.41
CA TYR A 6 3.68 -15.32 17.32
C TYR A 6 3.15 -15.86 16.00
N SER A 7 2.50 -17.03 16.02
CA SER A 7 1.87 -17.57 14.82
C SER A 7 0.80 -16.64 14.27
N ALA A 8 -0.05 -16.10 15.14
CA ALA A 8 -1.07 -15.11 14.75
C ALA A 8 -0.44 -13.83 14.20
N TYR A 9 0.67 -13.39 14.78
CA TYR A 9 1.43 -12.24 14.29
C TYR A 9 1.96 -12.47 12.87
N LEU A 10 2.53 -13.66 12.62
CA LEU A 10 3.03 -14.03 11.30
C LEU A 10 1.89 -14.14 10.26
N ASP A 11 0.73 -14.65 10.66
CA ASP A 11 -0.45 -14.68 9.80
C ASP A 11 -0.87 -13.27 9.36
N VAL A 12 -0.80 -12.31 10.27
CA VAL A 12 -1.10 -10.90 9.95
C VAL A 12 -0.08 -10.34 8.97
N LEU A 13 1.22 -10.61 9.17
CA LEU A 13 2.27 -10.18 8.22
C LEU A 13 2.03 -10.77 6.82
N ASP A 14 1.69 -12.05 6.73
CA ASP A 14 1.42 -12.72 5.46
C ASP A 14 0.19 -12.12 4.77
N GLY A 15 -0.85 -11.79 5.52
CA GLY A 15 -2.03 -11.09 5.00
C GLY A 15 -1.70 -9.69 4.49
N MET A 16 -0.84 -8.96 5.19
CA MET A 16 -0.36 -7.64 4.75
C MET A 16 0.43 -7.75 3.45
N SER A 17 1.29 -8.75 3.31
CA SER A 17 2.01 -9.01 2.07
C SER A 17 1.05 -9.25 0.90
N GLY A 18 0.02 -10.05 1.11
CA GLY A 18 -1.02 -10.30 0.11
C GLY A 18 -1.76 -9.03 -0.31
N ASP A 19 -2.11 -8.18 0.65
CA ASP A 19 -2.77 -6.90 0.37
C ASP A 19 -1.85 -5.95 -0.41
N MET A 20 -0.57 -5.89 -0.07
CA MET A 20 0.41 -5.07 -0.78
C MET A 20 0.63 -5.56 -2.21
N ASP A 21 0.67 -6.88 -2.43
CA ASP A 21 0.76 -7.46 -3.78
C ASP A 21 -0.46 -7.07 -4.63
N LYS A 22 -1.65 -7.13 -4.05
CA LYS A 22 -2.88 -6.69 -4.73
C LYS A 22 -2.84 -5.20 -5.07
N LEU A 23 -2.38 -4.37 -4.15
CA LEU A 23 -2.23 -2.93 -4.39
C LEU A 23 -1.22 -2.64 -5.49
N ALA A 24 -0.11 -3.37 -5.55
CA ALA A 24 0.86 -3.24 -6.62
C ALA A 24 0.25 -3.56 -7.99
N ASP A 25 -0.52 -4.65 -8.07
CA ASP A 25 -1.23 -5.02 -9.30
C ASP A 25 -2.26 -3.97 -9.70
N LEU A 26 -3.02 -3.43 -8.74
CA LEU A 26 -3.99 -2.37 -8.98
C LEU A 26 -3.32 -1.07 -9.47
N CYS A 27 -2.15 -0.73 -8.93
CA CYS A 27 -1.37 0.40 -9.43
C CYS A 27 -0.98 0.22 -10.90
N ARG A 28 -0.61 -0.99 -11.31
CA ARG A 28 -0.30 -1.31 -12.71
C ARG A 28 -1.54 -1.21 -13.60
N GLU A 29 -2.68 -1.71 -13.14
CA GLU A 29 -3.96 -1.56 -13.83
C GLU A 29 -4.36 -0.08 -13.96
N GLN A 30 -4.12 0.70 -12.93
CA GLN A 30 -4.34 2.16 -12.95
C GLN A 30 -3.53 2.84 -14.05
N CYS A 31 -2.24 2.53 -14.15
CA CYS A 31 -1.38 3.05 -15.21
C CYS A 31 -1.90 2.66 -16.60
N ALA A 32 -2.31 1.41 -16.77
CA ALA A 32 -2.86 0.94 -18.05
C ALA A 32 -4.17 1.64 -18.41
N ALA A 33 -5.05 1.87 -17.43
CA ALA A 33 -6.30 2.61 -17.66
C ALA A 33 -6.04 4.07 -18.07
N VAL A 34 -5.10 4.74 -17.39
CA VAL A 34 -4.72 6.12 -17.73
C VAL A 34 -4.17 6.20 -19.15
N ARG A 35 -3.30 5.28 -19.55
CA ARG A 35 -2.71 5.26 -20.89
C ARG A 35 -3.73 5.00 -22.00
N ARG A 36 -4.83 4.31 -21.71
CA ARG A 36 -5.90 4.04 -22.65
C ARG A 36 -7.03 5.06 -22.61
N ASP A 37 -6.93 6.07 -21.76
CA ASP A 37 -8.01 7.02 -21.47
C ASP A 37 -9.31 6.35 -21.04
N ASP A 38 -9.18 5.23 -20.32
CA ASP A 38 -10.30 4.44 -19.81
C ASP A 38 -10.72 4.95 -18.43
N LEU A 39 -11.59 5.96 -18.41
CA LEU A 39 -12.05 6.59 -17.18
C LEU A 39 -12.93 5.65 -16.33
N VAL A 40 -13.73 4.79 -16.97
CA VAL A 40 -14.56 3.82 -16.25
C VAL A 40 -13.69 2.77 -15.58
N GLY A 41 -12.69 2.25 -16.28
CA GLY A 41 -11.71 1.31 -15.75
C GLY A 41 -10.89 1.92 -14.62
N LEU A 42 -10.49 3.19 -14.76
CA LEU A 42 -9.75 3.90 -13.71
C LEU A 42 -10.58 4.04 -12.44
N ASP A 43 -11.86 4.42 -12.56
CA ASP A 43 -12.76 4.52 -11.40
C ASP A 43 -12.94 3.18 -10.70
N ASP A 44 -13.09 2.10 -11.45
CA ASP A 44 -13.19 0.74 -10.91
C ASP A 44 -11.92 0.34 -10.14
N VAL A 45 -10.74 0.59 -10.70
CA VAL A 45 -9.45 0.31 -10.06
C VAL A 45 -9.33 1.09 -8.76
N MET A 46 -9.67 2.38 -8.76
CA MET A 46 -9.60 3.23 -7.56
C MET A 46 -10.53 2.73 -6.45
N LYS A 47 -11.71 2.25 -6.79
CA LYS A 47 -12.64 1.65 -5.81
C LYS A 47 -12.07 0.36 -5.23
N ARG A 48 -11.46 -0.48 -6.04
CA ARG A 48 -10.81 -1.72 -5.58
C ARG A 48 -9.59 -1.42 -4.70
N GLU A 49 -8.81 -0.38 -5.02
CA GLU A 49 -7.71 0.09 -4.18
C GLU A 49 -8.18 0.51 -2.79
N GLN A 50 -9.30 1.21 -2.70
CA GLN A 50 -9.87 1.62 -1.41
C GLN A 50 -10.23 0.42 -0.55
N VAL A 51 -10.83 -0.61 -1.13
CA VAL A 51 -11.21 -1.83 -0.40
C VAL A 51 -9.97 -2.54 0.15
N VAL A 52 -8.95 -2.72 -0.67
CA VAL A 52 -7.69 -3.36 -0.24
C VAL A 52 -6.97 -2.49 0.80
N GLY A 53 -6.98 -1.17 0.62
CA GLY A 53 -6.41 -0.23 1.59
C GLY A 53 -7.06 -0.32 2.97
N LEU A 54 -8.37 -0.50 3.03
CA LEU A 54 -9.08 -0.71 4.29
C LEU A 54 -8.69 -2.04 4.94
N SER A 55 -8.57 -3.10 4.15
CA SER A 55 -8.09 -4.41 4.62
C SER A 55 -6.69 -4.29 5.24
N LEU A 56 -5.79 -3.59 4.55
CA LEU A 56 -4.42 -3.38 5.01
C LEU A 56 -4.37 -2.60 6.33
N ARG A 57 -5.19 -1.56 6.47
CA ARG A 57 -5.29 -0.79 7.73
C ARG A 57 -5.79 -1.65 8.89
N GLY A 58 -6.79 -2.48 8.65
CA GLY A 58 -7.29 -3.40 9.67
C GLY A 58 -6.24 -4.39 10.12
N ARG A 59 -5.45 -4.92 9.20
CA ARG A 59 -4.33 -5.82 9.50
C ARG A 59 -3.21 -5.10 10.27
N GLU A 60 -2.91 -3.87 9.91
CA GLU A 60 -1.91 -3.06 10.63
C GLU A 60 -2.33 -2.78 12.07
N GLN A 61 -3.60 -2.48 12.30
CA GLN A 61 -4.11 -2.32 13.66
C GLN A 61 -4.01 -3.61 14.47
N LYS A 62 -4.32 -4.74 13.85
CA LYS A 62 -4.19 -6.06 14.48
C LYS A 62 -2.72 -6.38 14.77
N ARG A 63 -1.82 -6.06 13.84
CA ARG A 63 -0.37 -6.21 14.04
C ARG A 63 0.11 -5.43 15.26
N GLN A 64 -0.29 -4.16 15.36
CA GLN A 64 0.08 -3.31 16.49
C GLN A 64 -0.40 -3.88 17.83
N LYS A 65 -1.63 -4.37 17.89
CA LYS A 65 -2.16 -5.00 19.10
C LYS A 65 -1.36 -6.24 19.50
N LEU A 66 -1.07 -7.11 18.53
CA LEU A 66 -0.27 -8.32 18.77
C LEU A 66 1.17 -7.97 19.16
N SER A 67 1.74 -6.94 18.55
CA SER A 67 3.07 -6.43 18.89
C SER A 67 3.15 -5.99 20.35
N LEU A 68 2.15 -5.27 20.85
CA LEU A 68 2.08 -4.89 22.26
C LEU A 68 1.97 -6.11 23.18
N GLN A 69 1.14 -7.08 22.82
CA GLN A 69 0.98 -8.32 23.60
C GLN A 69 2.26 -9.16 23.67
N LEU A 70 3.07 -9.11 22.61
CA LEU A 70 4.34 -9.84 22.51
C LEU A 70 5.54 -9.05 23.07
N GLY A 71 5.33 -7.81 23.49
CA GLY A 71 6.42 -6.95 23.95
C GLY A 71 7.37 -6.52 22.83
N LEU A 72 6.88 -6.48 21.60
CA LEU A 72 7.66 -6.11 20.41
C LEU A 72 7.56 -4.62 20.05
N ASP A 73 6.95 -3.83 20.91
CA ASP A 73 6.80 -2.39 20.69
C ASP A 73 8.18 -1.74 20.52
N GLY A 74 8.36 -0.99 19.44
CA GLY A 74 9.64 -0.39 19.08
C GLY A 74 10.64 -1.36 18.43
N THR A 75 10.33 -2.64 18.29
CA THR A 75 11.19 -3.63 17.64
C THR A 75 11.01 -3.57 16.12
N ARG A 76 12.13 -3.52 15.38
CA ARG A 76 12.10 -3.55 13.92
C ARG A 76 11.70 -4.93 13.42
N LEU A 77 10.98 -5.00 12.31
CA LEU A 77 10.60 -6.27 11.69
C LEU A 77 11.81 -7.15 11.33
N ALA A 78 12.92 -6.54 10.93
CA ALA A 78 14.17 -7.25 10.65
C ALA A 78 14.70 -8.02 11.86
N ALA A 79 14.39 -7.58 13.08
CA ALA A 79 14.80 -8.23 14.32
C ALA A 79 13.81 -9.31 14.79
N LEU A 80 12.64 -9.42 14.17
CA LEU A 80 11.60 -10.38 14.57
C LEU A 80 12.09 -11.84 14.60
N PRO A 81 12.89 -12.33 13.64
CA PRO A 81 13.38 -13.71 13.68
C PRO A 81 14.20 -14.04 14.93
N ARG A 82 14.81 -13.04 15.57
CA ARG A 82 15.58 -13.22 16.80
C ARG A 82 14.72 -13.39 18.04
N THR A 83 13.44 -12.99 17.97
CA THR A 83 12.53 -13.00 19.12
C THR A 83 11.57 -14.17 19.10
N VAL A 84 11.33 -14.77 17.94
CA VAL A 84 10.38 -15.88 17.79
C VAL A 84 10.92 -17.19 18.38
N PRO A 85 10.04 -18.11 18.81
CA PRO A 85 10.45 -19.46 19.16
C PRO A 85 11.18 -20.16 18.01
N LYS A 86 12.12 -21.05 18.34
CA LYS A 86 12.92 -21.77 17.32
C LYS A 86 12.06 -22.51 16.29
N SER A 87 10.91 -23.05 16.72
CA SER A 87 9.97 -23.74 15.84
C SER A 87 9.39 -22.84 14.75
N LEU A 88 9.29 -21.54 15.00
CA LEU A 88 8.74 -20.55 14.06
C LEU A 88 9.80 -19.77 13.30
N LEU A 89 11.08 -20.00 13.59
CA LEU A 89 12.17 -19.21 12.99
C LEU A 89 12.18 -19.23 11.46
N PRO A 90 12.08 -20.39 10.77
CA PRO A 90 12.04 -20.40 9.30
C PRO A 90 10.85 -19.65 8.75
N ARG A 91 9.69 -19.81 9.35
CA ARG A 91 8.47 -19.11 8.96
C ARG A 91 8.59 -17.60 9.16
N ALA A 92 9.15 -17.17 10.29
CA ALA A 92 9.35 -15.75 10.58
C ALA A 92 10.29 -15.10 9.58
N GLN A 93 11.40 -15.76 9.24
CA GLN A 93 12.32 -15.27 8.22
C GLN A 93 11.64 -15.10 6.86
N GLU A 94 10.86 -16.08 6.44
CA GLU A 94 10.12 -16.05 5.19
C GLU A 94 9.05 -14.96 5.18
N SER A 95 8.26 -14.85 6.24
CA SER A 95 7.19 -13.83 6.35
C SER A 95 7.74 -12.41 6.32
N VAL A 96 8.83 -12.15 7.04
CA VAL A 96 9.48 -10.83 7.06
C VAL A 96 10.05 -10.48 5.69
N GLU A 97 10.76 -11.42 5.06
CA GLU A 97 11.34 -11.19 3.74
C GLU A 97 10.28 -11.00 2.66
N ARG A 98 9.20 -11.78 2.70
CA ARG A 98 8.07 -11.62 1.79
C ARG A 98 7.41 -10.25 1.95
N LEU A 99 7.17 -9.82 3.18
CA LEU A 99 6.58 -8.51 3.46
C LEU A 99 7.45 -7.38 2.91
N ARG A 100 8.76 -7.47 3.09
CA ARG A 100 9.72 -6.50 2.56
C ARG A 100 9.64 -6.42 1.04
N ARG A 101 9.65 -7.55 0.35
CA ARG A 101 9.54 -7.60 -1.11
C ARG A 101 8.20 -7.04 -1.61
N SER A 102 7.11 -7.41 -0.96
CA SER A 102 5.77 -6.92 -1.30
C SER A 102 5.66 -5.41 -1.10
N TYR A 103 6.23 -4.88 -0.03
CA TYR A 103 6.28 -3.44 0.24
C TYR A 103 7.08 -2.69 -0.84
N ASP A 104 8.27 -3.18 -1.17
CA ASP A 104 9.11 -2.56 -2.21
C ASP A 104 8.41 -2.58 -3.57
N SER A 105 7.79 -3.70 -3.93
CA SER A 105 7.03 -3.83 -5.18
C SER A 105 5.85 -2.86 -5.22
N TYR A 106 5.10 -2.74 -4.12
CA TYR A 106 4.00 -1.78 -4.01
C TYR A 106 4.51 -0.34 -4.11
N GLN A 107 5.58 0.01 -3.39
CA GLN A 107 6.15 1.35 -3.43
C GLN A 107 6.56 1.76 -4.85
N ASN A 108 7.25 0.87 -5.56
CA ASN A 108 7.67 1.11 -6.92
C ASN A 108 6.47 1.27 -7.87
N ALA A 109 5.47 0.41 -7.76
CA ALA A 109 4.26 0.48 -8.57
C ALA A 109 3.47 1.77 -8.28
N ALA A 110 3.37 2.18 -7.02
CA ALA A 110 2.71 3.41 -6.62
C ALA A 110 3.42 4.67 -7.15
N GLN A 111 4.76 4.68 -7.16
CA GLN A 111 5.52 5.78 -7.75
C GLN A 111 5.28 5.90 -9.25
N VAL A 112 5.31 4.78 -9.97
CA VAL A 112 5.04 4.74 -11.41
C VAL A 112 3.62 5.21 -11.70
N ALA A 113 2.64 4.78 -10.93
CA ALA A 113 1.25 5.19 -11.09
C ALA A 113 1.08 6.71 -10.86
N ARG A 114 1.70 7.23 -9.81
CA ARG A 114 1.67 8.68 -9.52
C ARG A 114 2.29 9.49 -10.66
N HIS A 115 3.46 9.07 -11.13
CA HIS A 115 4.15 9.74 -12.24
C HIS A 115 3.32 9.71 -13.53
N THR A 116 2.68 8.58 -13.84
CA THR A 116 1.80 8.43 -14.99
C THR A 116 0.61 9.39 -14.91
N LEU A 117 0.00 9.52 -13.74
CA LEU A 117 -1.10 10.47 -13.51
C LEU A 117 -0.64 11.93 -13.64
N GLU A 118 0.53 12.27 -13.11
CA GLU A 118 1.09 13.61 -13.20
C GLU A 118 1.36 14.03 -14.65
N ILE A 119 1.93 13.12 -15.45
CA ILE A 119 2.16 13.37 -16.88
C ILE A 119 0.83 13.57 -17.60
N ASN A 120 -0.14 12.73 -17.35
CA ASN A 120 -1.46 12.80 -17.98
C ASN A 120 -2.17 14.12 -17.63
N LEU A 121 -2.13 14.51 -16.35
CA LEU A 121 -2.69 15.79 -15.89
C LEU A 121 -2.02 16.96 -16.57
N HIS A 122 -0.70 16.96 -16.68
CA HIS A 122 0.07 18.02 -17.33
C HIS A 122 -0.29 18.16 -18.81
N GLU A 123 -0.47 17.05 -19.53
CA GLU A 123 -0.94 17.07 -20.92
C GLU A 123 -2.34 17.66 -21.06
N ILE A 124 -3.25 17.29 -20.15
CA ILE A 124 -4.61 17.85 -20.11
C ILE A 124 -4.57 19.36 -19.87
N GLU A 125 -3.75 19.82 -18.92
CA GLU A 125 -3.58 21.24 -18.63
C GLU A 125 -3.05 22.03 -19.85
N LYS A 126 -2.12 21.46 -20.60
CA LYS A 126 -1.62 22.04 -21.86
C LYS A 126 -2.72 22.18 -22.91
N ILE A 127 -3.55 21.17 -23.08
CA ILE A 127 -4.67 21.18 -24.02
C ILE A 127 -5.67 22.28 -23.62
N ILE A 128 -6.02 22.37 -22.34
CA ILE A 128 -6.93 23.37 -21.79
C ILE A 128 -6.36 24.77 -22.05
N ALA A 129 -5.09 25.00 -21.76
CA ALA A 129 -4.43 26.30 -22.00
C ALA A 129 -4.41 26.67 -23.48
N ALA A 130 -4.15 25.70 -24.37
CA ALA A 130 -4.14 25.95 -25.83
C ALA A 130 -5.52 26.30 -26.38
N HIS A 131 -6.61 25.88 -25.73
CA HIS A 131 -7.99 26.16 -26.14
C HIS A 131 -8.58 27.38 -25.42
N GLY A 132 -7.83 28.09 -24.58
CA GLY A 132 -8.30 29.26 -23.85
C GLY A 132 -9.33 28.98 -22.77
N ILE A 133 -9.42 27.72 -22.30
CA ILE A 133 -10.33 27.30 -21.24
C ILE A 133 -9.69 27.62 -19.88
N ASP A 134 -10.46 28.25 -18.97
CA ASP A 134 -9.99 28.52 -17.60
C ASP A 134 -10.19 27.28 -16.72
N PRO A 135 -9.11 26.61 -16.24
CA PRO A 135 -9.23 25.43 -15.39
C PRO A 135 -9.99 25.70 -14.09
N ALA A 136 -9.92 26.93 -13.54
CA ALA A 136 -10.60 27.30 -12.31
C ALA A 136 -12.13 27.33 -12.46
N ARG A 137 -12.64 27.55 -13.67
CA ARG A 137 -14.09 27.54 -13.97
C ARG A 137 -14.65 26.16 -14.31
N SER A 138 -13.79 25.25 -14.79
CA SER A 138 -14.19 23.90 -15.20
C SER A 138 -14.00 22.86 -14.10
N ALA A 139 -13.21 23.17 -13.08
CA ALA A 139 -13.04 22.30 -11.93
C ALA A 139 -14.28 22.37 -11.04
N GLY A 140 -15.08 21.33 -11.02
CA GLY A 140 -16.06 21.11 -9.96
C GLY A 140 -15.39 21.02 -8.59
N PRO A 141 -16.16 21.04 -7.48
CA PRO A 141 -15.56 20.92 -6.16
C PRO A 141 -14.65 19.68 -6.11
N ALA A 142 -13.39 19.91 -5.75
CA ALA A 142 -12.40 18.87 -5.70
C ALA A 142 -12.89 17.76 -4.73
N GLY A 143 -13.18 16.59 -5.27
CA GLY A 143 -13.37 15.41 -4.46
C GLY A 143 -12.12 15.19 -3.61
N ASP A 144 -12.31 14.75 -2.36
CA ASP A 144 -11.21 14.47 -1.46
C ASP A 144 -10.14 13.63 -2.17
N ALA A 145 -8.94 14.16 -2.24
CA ALA A 145 -7.80 13.40 -2.75
C ALA A 145 -7.69 12.10 -1.95
N PRO A 146 -7.53 10.94 -2.61
CA PRO A 146 -7.35 9.70 -1.86
C PRO A 146 -6.18 9.87 -0.91
N ALA A 147 -6.46 9.65 0.37
CA ALA A 147 -5.43 9.74 1.40
C ALA A 147 -4.27 8.83 1.02
N GLY A 148 -3.07 9.38 0.94
CA GLY A 148 -1.87 8.58 0.74
C GLY A 148 -1.73 7.52 1.82
N PRO A 149 -0.83 6.55 1.64
CA PRO A 149 -0.63 5.52 2.65
C PRO A 149 -0.36 6.19 4.01
N PRO A 150 -0.95 5.66 5.09
CA PRO A 150 -0.81 6.29 6.39
C PRO A 150 0.67 6.42 6.75
N SER A 151 1.04 7.61 7.20
CA SER A 151 2.44 7.97 7.50
C SER A 151 3.11 6.99 8.48
N ASN A 152 2.32 6.27 9.25
CA ASN A 152 2.79 5.30 10.24
C ASN A 152 3.41 4.05 9.63
N MET A 153 3.14 3.76 8.36
CA MET A 153 3.73 2.59 7.69
C MET A 153 5.19 2.82 7.28
N LYS A 154 5.64 4.06 7.24
CA LYS A 154 7.01 4.39 6.78
C LYS A 154 8.10 3.97 7.74
N THR A 155 7.80 3.86 9.02
CA THR A 155 8.80 3.57 10.05
C THR A 155 9.08 2.09 10.28
N ASP A 156 8.08 1.24 10.06
CA ASP A 156 8.17 -0.19 10.36
C ASP A 156 8.86 -1.01 9.26
N PHE A 157 8.89 -0.50 8.03
CA PHE A 157 9.42 -1.20 6.85
C PHE A 157 10.84 -0.79 6.46
N ARG A 158 11.42 0.19 7.12
CA ARG A 158 12.82 0.55 6.89
C ARG A 158 13.74 -0.45 7.59
N ALA A 159 14.52 -1.14 6.77
CA ALA A 159 15.57 -2.03 7.25
C ALA A 159 16.68 -1.24 7.95
#